data_c6c081d17e30a5cc360853f7930df555
#
_entry.id   c6c081d17e30a5cc360853f7930df555
#
_cell.length_a   1.000
_cell.length_b   1.000
_cell.length_c   1.000
_cell.angle_alpha   90.00
_cell.angle_beta   90.00
_cell.angle_gamma   90.00
#
_symmetry.space_group_name_H-M   'P 1'
#
loop_
_entity.id
_entity.type
_entity.pdbx_description
1 polymer ?
#
loop_
_entity_poly.entity_id
_entity_poly.type
_entity_poly.pdbx_seq_one_letter_code
_entity_poly.pdbx_strand_id
1 'polypeptide(L)'
;MSYLVLHMDKFKRDSLRGIQSHNRRERRSHSNPDIRREKSGENYDLYQPEVCDYARAVQARIESLNLPKAVRKDAVVLCGLIVTSDLPFFARLPPEEQRRFFEESRDFLTRFVGRENVISAMIHMDEKTPHMHFLHVPVTPDGRLNANAIYTRESLRRLQSELPEHLQKCGFHIERGVEQKPSSKRIRLNTREFKQEKEERERIAADNVKVLRHALDTLYAANELEEHLKGKIKEYARQAREAERYLRRNEELPEATLFNFKTVLVQARRVIEEQKKALAEKAILEGRKEIVDGLLAERNRELKEQARRIDRLRRELEELKKQKDETEKESRTLKRFLEQPDEKPRFEQFLADKQEEERRAEMERQNRLTSHKPASSRDDDGPSFSPR
;
A
#
# COMPACT_ATOMS: atom_id res chain seq x y z
N MET A 1 -17.93 1.08 -3.69
CA MET A 1 -18.41 -0.12 -4.38
C MET A 1 -17.54 -1.28 -3.95
N SER A 2 -18.14 -2.45 -3.71
CA SER A 2 -17.43 -3.66 -3.29
C SER A 2 -17.42 -4.67 -4.43
N TYR A 3 -16.34 -5.43 -4.54
CA TYR A 3 -16.15 -6.38 -5.64
C TYR A 3 -16.15 -7.82 -5.13
N LEU A 4 -16.78 -8.71 -5.90
CA LEU A 4 -16.70 -10.15 -5.65
C LEU A 4 -15.29 -10.65 -5.96
N VAL A 5 -14.74 -11.44 -5.06
CA VAL A 5 -13.52 -12.20 -5.27
C VAL A 5 -13.89 -13.67 -5.43
N LEU A 6 -13.61 -14.23 -6.60
CA LEU A 6 -13.74 -15.64 -6.91
C LEU A 6 -12.39 -16.17 -7.39
N HIS A 7 -11.79 -17.08 -6.63
CA HIS A 7 -10.53 -17.72 -6.95
C HIS A 7 -10.67 -19.24 -7.00
N MET A 8 -9.97 -19.92 -7.93
CA MET A 8 -10.05 -21.36 -8.10
C MET A 8 -8.67 -22.00 -8.03
N ASP A 9 -8.56 -23.04 -7.22
CA ASP A 9 -7.37 -23.87 -7.06
C ASP A 9 -7.67 -25.34 -7.39
N LYS A 10 -6.64 -26.07 -7.84
CA LYS A 10 -6.68 -27.49 -8.19
C LYS A 10 -5.81 -28.29 -7.24
N PHE A 11 -6.33 -29.40 -6.73
CA PHE A 11 -5.66 -30.18 -5.69
C PHE A 11 -5.51 -31.65 -6.10
N LYS A 12 -4.32 -32.18 -5.84
CA LYS A 12 -4.01 -33.60 -5.95
C LYS A 12 -4.32 -34.32 -4.63
N ARG A 13 -4.25 -35.67 -4.63
CA ARG A 13 -4.52 -36.49 -3.45
C ARG A 13 -3.69 -36.09 -2.23
N ASP A 14 -2.42 -35.78 -2.42
CA ASP A 14 -1.49 -35.42 -1.34
C ASP A 14 -1.87 -34.14 -0.59
N SER A 15 -2.66 -33.26 -1.21
CA SER A 15 -3.10 -31.98 -0.65
C SER A 15 -4.36 -32.10 0.22
N LEU A 16 -5.15 -33.19 0.08
CA LEU A 16 -6.48 -33.29 0.68
C LEU A 16 -6.46 -33.15 2.21
N ARG A 17 -5.51 -33.81 2.88
CA ARG A 17 -5.36 -33.74 4.34
C ARG A 17 -4.96 -32.33 4.81
N GLY A 18 -4.13 -31.64 4.03
CA GLY A 18 -3.71 -30.27 4.35
C GLY A 18 -4.90 -29.29 4.24
N ILE A 19 -5.73 -29.44 3.20
CA ILE A 19 -6.93 -28.61 2.99
C ILE A 19 -7.99 -28.87 4.08
N GLN A 20 -8.23 -30.14 4.42
CA GLN A 20 -9.14 -30.49 5.52
C GLN A 20 -8.67 -29.85 6.83
N SER A 21 -7.40 -30.04 7.15
CA SER A 21 -6.79 -29.50 8.37
C SER A 21 -6.87 -27.97 8.43
N HIS A 22 -6.74 -27.27 7.29
CA HIS A 22 -6.93 -25.83 7.21
C HIS A 22 -8.40 -25.45 7.42
N ASN A 23 -9.31 -26.06 6.68
CA ASN A 23 -10.73 -25.72 6.73
C ASN A 23 -11.36 -26.01 8.09
N ARG A 24 -11.01 -27.14 8.71
CA ARG A 24 -11.57 -27.60 9.98
C ARG A 24 -10.76 -27.11 11.21
N ARG A 25 -9.69 -26.30 10.98
CA ARG A 25 -8.81 -25.81 12.07
C ARG A 25 -8.21 -26.91 12.96
N GLU A 26 -7.90 -28.08 12.39
CA GLU A 26 -7.39 -29.23 13.12
C GLU A 26 -5.99 -29.03 13.69
N ARG A 27 -5.16 -28.14 13.09
CA ARG A 27 -3.81 -27.85 13.56
C ARG A 27 -3.81 -26.74 14.60
N ARG A 28 -2.91 -26.84 15.58
CA ARG A 28 -2.72 -25.83 16.62
C ARG A 28 -2.01 -24.57 16.11
N SER A 29 -1.11 -24.68 15.14
CA SER A 29 -0.42 -23.55 14.53
C SER A 29 -0.79 -23.42 13.06
N HIS A 30 -1.03 -22.20 12.60
CA HIS A 30 -1.32 -21.87 11.21
C HIS A 30 -0.27 -20.89 10.70
N SER A 31 0.07 -21.00 9.43
CA SER A 31 0.95 -20.04 8.75
C SER A 31 0.30 -18.68 8.53
N ASN A 32 -1.03 -18.61 8.65
CA ASN A 32 -1.78 -17.37 8.55
C ASN A 32 -1.97 -16.71 9.92
N PRO A 33 -1.31 -15.56 10.20
CA PRO A 33 -1.42 -14.87 11.49
C PRO A 33 -2.79 -14.22 11.72
N ASP A 34 -3.64 -14.08 10.68
CA ASP A 34 -4.96 -13.45 10.78
C ASP A 34 -6.01 -14.37 11.41
N ILE A 35 -5.70 -15.65 11.63
CA ILE A 35 -6.61 -16.61 12.23
C ILE A 35 -6.75 -16.33 13.73
N ARG A 36 -7.95 -15.93 14.13
CA ARG A 36 -8.35 -15.68 15.51
C ARG A 36 -8.99 -16.94 16.07
N ARG A 37 -8.20 -17.75 16.79
CA ARG A 37 -8.63 -19.06 17.29
C ARG A 37 -9.85 -19.01 18.20
N GLU A 38 -9.98 -17.96 18.99
CA GLU A 38 -11.11 -17.71 19.85
C GLU A 38 -12.44 -17.62 19.07
N LYS A 39 -12.34 -17.32 17.76
CA LYS A 39 -13.49 -17.21 16.85
C LYS A 39 -13.67 -18.43 15.95
N SER A 40 -12.80 -19.44 16.03
CA SER A 40 -12.91 -20.62 15.16
C SER A 40 -14.20 -21.42 15.39
N GLY A 41 -14.87 -21.25 16.53
CA GLY A 41 -16.19 -21.80 16.80
C GLY A 41 -17.32 -21.13 15.99
N GLU A 42 -17.07 -19.96 15.40
CA GLU A 42 -18.02 -19.26 14.52
C GLU A 42 -17.97 -19.78 13.07
N ASN A 43 -16.96 -20.59 12.72
CA ASN A 43 -16.84 -21.23 11.40
C ASN A 43 -17.93 -22.32 11.23
N TYR A 44 -18.47 -22.44 10.04
CA TYR A 44 -19.51 -23.43 9.76
C TYR A 44 -19.43 -23.94 8.33
N ASP A 45 -19.88 -25.18 8.11
CA ASP A 45 -19.98 -25.78 6.78
C ASP A 45 -21.45 -25.81 6.32
N LEU A 46 -21.74 -25.19 5.20
CA LEU A 46 -23.10 -25.12 4.62
C LEU A 46 -23.51 -26.41 3.91
N TYR A 47 -22.59 -27.32 3.65
CA TYR A 47 -22.85 -28.56 2.94
C TYR A 47 -22.71 -29.79 3.84
N GLN A 48 -21.67 -29.86 4.65
CA GLN A 48 -21.36 -30.96 5.56
C GLN A 48 -21.19 -30.41 6.99
N PRO A 49 -22.28 -30.21 7.75
CA PRO A 49 -22.20 -29.69 9.12
C PRO A 49 -21.47 -30.62 10.07
N GLU A 50 -21.50 -31.94 9.81
CA GLU A 50 -20.75 -32.93 10.57
C GLU A 50 -19.29 -33.08 10.10
N VAL A 51 -18.47 -33.71 10.92
CA VAL A 51 -17.06 -33.96 10.57
C VAL A 51 -16.99 -34.90 9.38
N CYS A 52 -16.46 -34.40 8.26
CA CYS A 52 -16.28 -35.12 7.03
C CYS A 52 -14.77 -35.34 6.78
N ASP A 53 -14.37 -36.59 6.52
CA ASP A 53 -13.04 -36.89 5.98
C ASP A 53 -13.01 -36.61 4.48
N TYR A 54 -12.36 -35.53 4.06
CA TYR A 54 -12.32 -35.11 2.66
C TYR A 54 -11.68 -36.16 1.75
N ALA A 55 -10.63 -36.85 2.20
CA ALA A 55 -9.99 -37.86 1.41
C ALA A 55 -10.92 -39.05 1.14
N ARG A 56 -11.66 -39.49 2.16
CA ARG A 56 -12.65 -40.56 2.06
C ARG A 56 -13.84 -40.15 1.18
N ALA A 57 -14.36 -38.93 1.35
CA ALA A 57 -15.48 -38.42 0.56
C ALA A 57 -15.12 -38.26 -0.93
N VAL A 58 -13.94 -37.72 -1.24
CA VAL A 58 -13.41 -37.60 -2.60
C VAL A 58 -13.23 -39.00 -3.22
N GLN A 59 -12.67 -39.95 -2.46
CA GLN A 59 -12.45 -41.32 -2.96
C GLN A 59 -13.79 -42.01 -3.26
N ALA A 60 -14.76 -41.92 -2.36
CA ALA A 60 -16.10 -42.50 -2.56
C ALA A 60 -16.79 -41.90 -3.79
N ARG A 61 -16.69 -40.59 -4.00
CA ARG A 61 -17.24 -39.94 -5.20
C ARG A 61 -16.56 -40.44 -6.48
N ILE A 62 -15.24 -40.56 -6.49
CA ILE A 62 -14.50 -41.07 -7.64
C ILE A 62 -14.87 -42.53 -7.95
N GLU A 63 -15.02 -43.37 -6.94
CA GLU A 63 -15.43 -44.77 -7.10
C GLU A 63 -16.83 -44.88 -7.70
N SER A 64 -17.75 -44.03 -7.29
CA SER A 64 -19.12 -44.01 -7.84
C SER A 64 -19.19 -43.63 -9.32
N LEU A 65 -18.10 -43.05 -9.93
CA LEU A 65 -18.04 -42.74 -11.35
C LEU A 65 -17.82 -43.98 -12.24
N ASN A 66 -17.39 -45.12 -11.66
CA ASN A 66 -17.11 -46.33 -12.39
C ASN A 66 -16.20 -46.11 -13.62
N LEU A 67 -15.11 -45.33 -13.40
CA LEU A 67 -14.23 -44.92 -14.50
C LEU A 67 -13.59 -46.15 -15.18
N PRO A 68 -13.46 -46.16 -16.54
CA PRO A 68 -12.92 -47.28 -17.27
C PRO A 68 -11.42 -47.53 -17.05
N LYS A 69 -10.72 -46.54 -16.47
CA LYS A 69 -9.29 -46.61 -16.13
C LYS A 69 -9.05 -46.08 -14.72
N ALA A 70 -8.08 -46.63 -14.03
CA ALA A 70 -7.64 -46.13 -12.72
C ALA A 70 -7.19 -44.68 -12.83
N VAL A 71 -7.55 -43.87 -11.81
CA VAL A 71 -7.16 -42.47 -11.70
C VAL A 71 -5.65 -42.38 -11.42
N ARG A 72 -4.94 -41.62 -12.23
CA ARG A 72 -3.48 -41.45 -12.10
C ARG A 72 -3.13 -40.83 -10.75
N LYS A 73 -1.95 -41.13 -10.22
CA LYS A 73 -1.45 -40.61 -8.94
C LYS A 73 -1.37 -39.07 -8.92
N ASP A 74 -1.00 -38.47 -10.05
CA ASP A 74 -0.84 -37.02 -10.23
C ASP A 74 -2.13 -36.28 -10.65
N ALA A 75 -3.27 -36.99 -10.76
CA ALA A 75 -4.53 -36.40 -11.17
C ALA A 75 -5.03 -35.33 -10.18
N VAL A 76 -5.68 -34.31 -10.70
CA VAL A 76 -6.48 -33.37 -9.92
C VAL A 76 -7.76 -34.07 -9.51
N VAL A 77 -7.95 -34.27 -8.21
CA VAL A 77 -9.09 -35.00 -7.63
C VAL A 77 -10.06 -34.09 -6.89
N LEU A 78 -9.65 -32.87 -6.58
CA LEU A 78 -10.45 -31.88 -5.89
C LEU A 78 -10.20 -30.50 -6.49
N CYS A 79 -11.23 -29.70 -6.65
CA CYS A 79 -11.15 -28.27 -6.93
C CYS A 79 -11.74 -27.48 -5.77
N GLY A 80 -11.15 -26.33 -5.47
CA GLY A 80 -11.62 -25.40 -4.47
C GLY A 80 -11.88 -24.03 -5.07
N LEU A 81 -13.04 -23.46 -4.76
CA LEU A 81 -13.36 -22.09 -5.09
C LEU A 81 -13.45 -21.27 -3.80
N ILE A 82 -12.70 -20.17 -3.74
CA ILE A 82 -12.81 -19.21 -2.65
C ILE A 82 -13.74 -18.10 -3.10
N VAL A 83 -14.79 -17.84 -2.30
CA VAL A 83 -15.74 -16.75 -2.53
C VAL A 83 -15.68 -15.78 -1.35
N THR A 84 -15.43 -14.52 -1.64
CA THR A 84 -15.39 -13.44 -0.64
C THR A 84 -15.63 -12.06 -1.27
N SER A 85 -15.61 -11.03 -0.45
CA SER A 85 -15.55 -9.62 -0.85
C SER A 85 -14.61 -8.85 0.08
N ASP A 86 -14.64 -7.52 0.03
CA ASP A 86 -13.87 -6.69 0.95
C ASP A 86 -14.50 -6.62 2.36
N LEU A 87 -13.71 -6.28 3.36
CA LEU A 87 -14.18 -6.13 4.73
C LEU A 87 -15.32 -5.09 4.87
N PRO A 88 -15.30 -3.92 4.19
CA PRO A 88 -16.40 -2.96 4.22
C PRO A 88 -17.72 -3.51 3.70
N PHE A 89 -17.72 -4.50 2.79
CA PHE A 89 -18.93 -5.17 2.34
C PHE A 89 -19.57 -5.95 3.48
N PHE A 90 -18.81 -6.84 4.13
CA PHE A 90 -19.35 -7.66 5.22
C PHE A 90 -19.69 -6.83 6.47
N ALA A 91 -18.94 -5.76 6.76
CA ALA A 91 -19.23 -4.89 7.90
C ALA A 91 -20.58 -4.16 7.81
N ARG A 92 -21.15 -4.03 6.61
CA ARG A 92 -22.47 -3.42 6.38
C ARG A 92 -23.62 -4.41 6.44
N LEU A 93 -23.32 -5.71 6.41
CA LEU A 93 -24.34 -6.77 6.43
C LEU A 93 -24.53 -7.29 7.85
N PRO A 94 -25.79 -7.42 8.32
CA PRO A 94 -26.08 -8.16 9.54
C PRO A 94 -25.70 -9.65 9.38
N PRO A 95 -25.47 -10.39 10.48
CA PRO A 95 -25.00 -11.77 10.42
C PRO A 95 -25.86 -12.71 9.54
N GLU A 96 -27.18 -12.54 9.55
CA GLU A 96 -28.10 -13.31 8.73
C GLU A 96 -27.90 -13.06 7.24
N GLU A 97 -27.62 -11.81 6.84
CA GLU A 97 -27.35 -11.46 5.46
C GLU A 97 -25.95 -11.92 5.02
N GLN A 98 -24.96 -11.93 5.93
CA GLN A 98 -23.64 -12.52 5.63
C GLN A 98 -23.80 -14.03 5.37
N ARG A 99 -24.61 -14.73 6.18
CA ARG A 99 -24.91 -16.13 5.99
C ARG A 99 -25.65 -16.37 4.67
N ARG A 100 -26.68 -15.58 4.36
CA ARG A 100 -27.45 -15.65 3.11
C ARG A 100 -26.57 -15.43 1.89
N PHE A 101 -25.60 -14.51 1.95
CA PHE A 101 -24.61 -14.30 0.89
C PHE A 101 -23.83 -15.57 0.54
N PHE A 102 -23.39 -16.32 1.56
CA PHE A 102 -22.69 -17.59 1.34
C PHE A 102 -23.62 -18.71 0.92
N GLU A 103 -24.84 -18.75 1.39
CA GLU A 103 -25.85 -19.71 0.97
C GLU A 103 -26.20 -19.57 -0.52
N GLU A 104 -26.46 -18.34 -0.98
CA GLU A 104 -26.72 -18.05 -2.39
C GLU A 104 -25.50 -18.37 -3.27
N SER A 105 -24.30 -18.05 -2.79
CA SER A 105 -23.05 -18.39 -3.50
C SER A 105 -22.85 -19.91 -3.60
N ARG A 106 -23.09 -20.65 -2.50
CA ARG A 106 -23.03 -22.13 -2.48
C ARG A 106 -24.04 -22.72 -3.47
N ASP A 107 -25.26 -22.23 -3.47
CA ASP A 107 -26.34 -22.77 -4.33
C ASP A 107 -26.06 -22.52 -5.80
N PHE A 108 -25.53 -21.34 -6.14
CA PHE A 108 -25.08 -21.04 -7.49
C PHE A 108 -23.95 -21.98 -7.94
N LEU A 109 -22.91 -22.16 -7.13
CA LEU A 109 -21.80 -23.04 -7.44
C LEU A 109 -22.19 -24.51 -7.46
N THR A 110 -23.12 -24.92 -6.60
CA THR A 110 -23.67 -26.29 -6.59
C THR A 110 -24.39 -26.62 -7.90
N ARG A 111 -25.18 -25.67 -8.44
CA ARG A 111 -25.79 -25.84 -9.78
C ARG A 111 -24.75 -25.95 -10.89
N PHE A 112 -23.63 -25.23 -10.76
CA PHE A 112 -22.56 -25.26 -11.77
C PHE A 112 -21.79 -26.58 -11.79
N VAL A 113 -21.49 -27.17 -10.63
CA VAL A 113 -20.64 -28.38 -10.53
C VAL A 113 -21.42 -29.70 -10.40
N GLY A 114 -22.72 -29.65 -10.06
CA GLY A 114 -23.53 -30.80 -9.68
C GLY A 114 -23.43 -31.11 -8.18
N ARG A 115 -24.59 -31.28 -7.52
CA ARG A 115 -24.71 -31.47 -6.07
C ARG A 115 -23.90 -32.66 -5.55
N GLU A 116 -23.90 -33.76 -6.30
CA GLU A 116 -23.22 -35.01 -5.97
C GLU A 116 -21.68 -34.87 -5.97
N ASN A 117 -21.17 -33.83 -6.58
CA ASN A 117 -19.72 -33.58 -6.66
C ASN A 117 -19.21 -32.71 -5.50
N VAL A 118 -20.10 -32.04 -4.76
CA VAL A 118 -19.73 -31.13 -3.67
C VAL A 118 -19.25 -31.93 -2.46
N ILE A 119 -18.12 -31.52 -1.89
CA ILE A 119 -17.50 -32.13 -0.71
C ILE A 119 -17.73 -31.27 0.53
N SER A 120 -17.61 -29.94 0.42
CA SER A 120 -17.68 -29.02 1.57
C SER A 120 -17.92 -27.60 1.08
N ALA A 121 -18.63 -26.81 1.89
CA ALA A 121 -18.77 -25.37 1.70
C ALA A 121 -18.49 -24.68 3.04
N MET A 122 -17.22 -24.69 3.46
CA MET A 122 -16.75 -24.18 4.75
C MET A 122 -16.62 -22.67 4.72
N ILE A 123 -17.29 -22.00 5.65
CA ILE A 123 -17.19 -20.56 5.87
C ILE A 123 -16.24 -20.29 7.03
N HIS A 124 -15.22 -19.47 6.78
CA HIS A 124 -14.32 -18.96 7.80
C HIS A 124 -14.75 -17.57 8.24
N MET A 125 -15.15 -17.46 9.51
CA MET A 125 -15.47 -16.21 10.20
C MET A 125 -14.34 -15.75 11.12
N ASP A 126 -13.36 -16.60 11.35
CA ASP A 126 -12.24 -16.42 12.27
C ASP A 126 -11.01 -15.72 11.64
N GLU A 127 -11.12 -15.30 10.40
CA GLU A 127 -10.07 -14.52 9.71
C GLU A 127 -10.50 -13.05 9.55
N LYS A 128 -9.58 -12.22 9.02
CA LYS A 128 -9.82 -10.77 8.84
C LYS A 128 -11.07 -10.48 7.99
N THR A 129 -11.32 -11.29 6.97
CA THR A 129 -12.46 -11.13 6.06
C THR A 129 -13.18 -12.46 5.93
N PRO A 130 -14.52 -12.53 6.15
CA PRO A 130 -15.29 -13.74 5.94
C PRO A 130 -15.16 -14.28 4.53
N HIS A 131 -14.97 -15.59 4.38
CA HIS A 131 -14.86 -16.23 3.07
C HIS A 131 -15.30 -17.68 3.09
N MET A 132 -15.77 -18.15 1.94
CA MET A 132 -16.19 -19.54 1.74
C MET A 132 -15.11 -20.31 0.97
N HIS A 133 -14.78 -21.50 1.47
CA HIS A 133 -14.05 -22.54 0.74
C HIS A 133 -15.07 -23.56 0.21
N PHE A 134 -15.40 -23.45 -1.07
CA PHE A 134 -16.30 -24.39 -1.74
C PHE A 134 -15.46 -25.48 -2.44
N LEU A 135 -15.57 -26.73 -1.98
CA LEU A 135 -14.77 -27.86 -2.45
C LEU A 135 -15.64 -28.86 -3.21
N HIS A 136 -15.18 -29.33 -4.36
CA HIS A 136 -15.87 -30.32 -5.17
C HIS A 136 -14.94 -31.23 -5.95
N VAL A 137 -15.38 -32.44 -6.27
CA VAL A 137 -14.71 -33.35 -7.23
C VAL A 137 -14.97 -32.85 -8.66
N PRO A 138 -13.94 -32.65 -9.52
CA PRO A 138 -14.14 -32.06 -10.84
C PRO A 138 -14.63 -33.10 -11.87
N VAL A 139 -15.92 -33.39 -11.84
CA VAL A 139 -16.59 -34.33 -12.74
C VAL A 139 -17.29 -33.57 -13.87
N THR A 140 -16.96 -33.90 -15.11
CA THR A 140 -17.61 -33.33 -16.30
C THR A 140 -19.03 -33.88 -16.49
N PRO A 141 -19.92 -33.22 -17.24
CA PRO A 141 -21.29 -33.72 -17.50
C PRO A 141 -21.35 -35.14 -18.10
N ASP A 142 -20.31 -35.56 -18.82
CA ASP A 142 -20.15 -36.91 -19.37
C ASP A 142 -19.48 -37.88 -18.39
N GLY A 143 -19.39 -37.55 -17.11
CA GLY A 143 -18.93 -38.45 -16.04
C GLY A 143 -17.39 -38.63 -15.92
N ARG A 144 -16.59 -37.84 -16.61
CA ARG A 144 -15.12 -37.94 -16.54
C ARG A 144 -14.53 -37.04 -15.44
N LEU A 145 -13.50 -37.51 -14.78
CA LEU A 145 -12.71 -36.71 -13.85
C LEU A 145 -11.74 -35.81 -14.62
N ASN A 146 -12.13 -34.54 -14.86
CA ASN A 146 -11.31 -33.60 -15.63
C ASN A 146 -11.52 -32.13 -15.24
N ALA A 147 -10.68 -31.63 -14.35
CA ALA A 147 -10.70 -30.23 -13.92
C ALA A 147 -10.46 -29.22 -15.04
N ASN A 148 -9.61 -29.56 -16.03
CA ASN A 148 -9.27 -28.63 -17.13
C ASN A 148 -10.44 -28.44 -18.10
N ALA A 149 -11.27 -29.48 -18.29
CA ALA A 149 -12.47 -29.38 -19.13
C ALA A 149 -13.56 -28.52 -18.48
N ILE A 150 -13.68 -28.52 -17.14
CA ILE A 150 -14.64 -27.70 -16.41
C ILE A 150 -14.15 -26.25 -16.31
N TYR A 151 -12.90 -26.06 -15.91
CA TYR A 151 -12.29 -24.75 -15.65
C TYR A 151 -11.41 -24.29 -16.79
N THR A 152 -12.05 -23.99 -17.91
CA THR A 152 -11.42 -23.26 -19.03
C THR A 152 -11.34 -21.76 -18.73
N ARG A 153 -10.57 -21.02 -19.50
CA ARG A 153 -10.53 -19.56 -19.39
C ARG A 153 -11.91 -18.92 -19.57
N GLU A 154 -12.72 -19.46 -20.47
CA GLU A 154 -14.06 -18.98 -20.76
C GLU A 154 -15.03 -19.27 -19.61
N SER A 155 -15.05 -20.51 -19.09
CA SER A 155 -15.91 -20.88 -17.98
C SER A 155 -15.58 -20.10 -16.69
N LEU A 156 -14.28 -19.83 -16.44
CA LEU A 156 -13.86 -19.00 -15.32
C LEU A 156 -14.31 -17.53 -15.48
N ARG A 157 -14.21 -16.96 -16.68
CA ARG A 157 -14.73 -15.60 -16.96
C ARG A 157 -16.26 -15.55 -16.78
N ARG A 158 -16.96 -16.58 -17.24
CA ARG A 158 -18.41 -16.70 -17.09
C ARG A 158 -18.79 -16.74 -15.60
N LEU A 159 -18.15 -17.59 -14.81
CA LEU A 159 -18.38 -17.65 -13.36
C LEU A 159 -18.15 -16.30 -12.67
N GLN A 160 -17.08 -15.59 -13.03
CA GLN A 160 -16.78 -14.27 -12.47
C GLN A 160 -17.79 -13.18 -12.87
N SER A 161 -18.59 -13.39 -13.92
CA SER A 161 -19.67 -12.49 -14.32
C SER A 161 -21.02 -12.92 -13.74
N GLU A 162 -21.36 -14.19 -13.87
CA GLU A 162 -22.68 -14.71 -13.53
C GLU A 162 -22.93 -14.78 -12.01
N LEU A 163 -21.88 -15.08 -11.21
CA LEU A 163 -22.04 -15.13 -9.75
C LEU A 163 -22.36 -13.76 -9.13
N PRO A 164 -21.65 -12.67 -9.44
CA PRO A 164 -22.04 -11.34 -8.95
C PRO A 164 -23.43 -10.92 -9.48
N GLU A 165 -23.78 -11.21 -10.73
CA GLU A 165 -25.12 -10.93 -11.27
C GLU A 165 -26.23 -11.70 -10.51
N HIS A 166 -25.99 -12.96 -10.17
CA HIS A 166 -26.89 -13.74 -9.33
C HIS A 166 -27.05 -13.09 -7.95
N LEU A 167 -25.95 -12.74 -7.29
CA LEU A 167 -25.96 -12.11 -5.97
C LEU A 167 -26.65 -10.73 -5.99
N GLN A 168 -26.49 -9.95 -7.07
CA GLN A 168 -27.22 -8.70 -7.26
C GLN A 168 -28.75 -8.93 -7.35
N LYS A 169 -29.17 -9.96 -8.08
CA LYS A 169 -30.60 -10.36 -8.13
C LYS A 169 -31.14 -10.80 -6.78
N CYS A 170 -30.27 -11.33 -5.91
CA CYS A 170 -30.60 -11.65 -4.51
C CYS A 170 -30.54 -10.42 -3.58
N GLY A 171 -30.28 -9.22 -4.09
CA GLY A 171 -30.29 -7.96 -3.33
C GLY A 171 -28.93 -7.54 -2.74
N PHE A 172 -27.82 -8.19 -3.08
CA PHE A 172 -26.50 -7.81 -2.61
C PHE A 172 -25.86 -6.74 -3.51
N HIS A 173 -25.35 -5.66 -2.91
CA HIS A 173 -24.63 -4.60 -3.62
C HIS A 173 -23.14 -4.98 -3.82
N ILE A 174 -22.91 -5.84 -4.79
CA ILE A 174 -21.57 -6.36 -5.13
C ILE A 174 -21.40 -6.36 -6.65
N GLU A 175 -20.18 -6.07 -7.11
CA GLU A 175 -19.87 -5.99 -8.53
C GLU A 175 -18.83 -7.03 -8.93
N ARG A 176 -18.74 -7.28 -10.24
CA ARG A 176 -17.66 -8.05 -10.81
C ARG A 176 -16.33 -7.32 -10.60
N GLY A 177 -15.30 -8.03 -10.14
CA GLY A 177 -13.93 -7.51 -10.07
C GLY A 177 -13.43 -7.04 -11.45
N VAL A 178 -12.57 -6.03 -11.45
CA VAL A 178 -11.97 -5.49 -12.67
C VAL A 178 -11.02 -6.51 -13.29
N GLU A 179 -11.21 -6.85 -14.55
CA GLU A 179 -10.32 -7.76 -15.27
C GLU A 179 -8.92 -7.12 -15.39
N GLN A 180 -7.89 -7.86 -14.97
CA GLN A 180 -6.51 -7.37 -15.09
C GLN A 180 -6.15 -7.20 -16.57
N LYS A 181 -5.65 -6.02 -16.92
CA LYS A 181 -5.11 -5.80 -18.26
C LYS A 181 -3.95 -6.77 -18.51
N PRO A 182 -3.83 -7.35 -19.72
CA PRO A 182 -2.74 -8.28 -20.05
C PRO A 182 -1.33 -7.71 -19.80
N SER A 183 -1.20 -6.38 -19.79
CA SER A 183 0.04 -5.65 -19.54
C SER A 183 0.40 -5.53 -18.06
N SER A 184 -0.48 -5.89 -17.12
CA SER A 184 -0.11 -5.83 -15.70
C SER A 184 0.82 -6.99 -15.37
N LYS A 185 2.11 -6.68 -15.18
CA LYS A 185 3.15 -7.62 -14.70
C LYS A 185 2.95 -7.99 -13.22
N ARG A 186 1.71 -8.20 -12.76
CA ARG A 186 1.52 -8.68 -11.39
C ARG A 186 1.97 -10.12 -11.31
N ILE A 187 3.15 -10.32 -10.74
CA ILE A 187 3.65 -11.63 -10.32
C ILE A 187 2.63 -12.17 -9.31
N ARG A 188 2.23 -13.42 -9.48
CA ARG A 188 1.35 -14.10 -8.53
C ARG A 188 2.14 -14.34 -7.24
N LEU A 189 1.97 -13.46 -6.28
CA LEU A 189 2.56 -13.59 -4.96
C LEU A 189 1.82 -14.68 -4.18
N ASN A 190 2.54 -15.42 -3.35
CA ASN A 190 1.89 -16.26 -2.36
C ASN A 190 1.23 -15.38 -1.26
N THR A 191 0.36 -15.95 -0.45
CA THR A 191 -0.42 -15.21 0.55
C THR A 191 0.47 -14.44 1.53
N ARG A 192 1.62 -14.99 1.90
CA ARG A 192 2.57 -14.34 2.82
C ARG A 192 3.25 -13.14 2.17
N GLU A 193 3.75 -13.29 0.95
CA GLU A 193 4.38 -12.22 0.17
C GLU A 193 3.39 -11.09 -0.11
N PHE A 194 2.15 -11.45 -0.51
CA PHE A 194 1.09 -10.47 -0.73
C PHE A 194 0.77 -9.64 0.53
N LYS A 195 0.72 -10.30 1.71
CA LYS A 195 0.49 -9.60 2.98
C LYS A 195 1.64 -8.67 3.32
N GLN A 196 2.89 -9.12 3.17
CA GLN A 196 4.08 -8.31 3.42
C GLN A 196 4.12 -7.08 2.49
N GLU A 197 3.86 -7.27 1.19
CA GLU A 197 3.79 -6.14 0.25
C GLU A 197 2.66 -5.16 0.58
N LYS A 198 1.51 -5.67 1.03
CA LYS A 198 0.39 -4.84 1.45
C LYS A 198 0.71 -4.02 2.71
N GLU A 199 1.28 -4.64 3.73
CA GLU A 199 1.70 -3.99 4.98
C GLU A 199 2.76 -2.91 4.72
N GLU A 200 3.73 -3.20 3.86
CA GLU A 200 4.75 -2.20 3.49
C GLU A 200 4.14 -1.01 2.73
N ARG A 201 3.21 -1.25 1.81
CA ARG A 201 2.48 -0.17 1.11
C ARG A 201 1.65 0.67 2.07
N GLU A 202 0.96 0.05 3.02
CA GLU A 202 0.18 0.76 4.05
C GLU A 202 1.09 1.59 4.96
N ARG A 203 2.27 1.08 5.32
CA ARG A 203 3.29 1.79 6.09
C ARG A 203 3.82 3.00 5.33
N ILE A 204 4.23 2.83 4.07
CA ILE A 204 4.70 3.92 3.21
C ILE A 204 3.60 4.99 3.05
N ALA A 205 2.35 4.59 2.84
CA ALA A 205 1.22 5.52 2.74
C ALA A 205 1.02 6.31 4.04
N ALA A 206 1.08 5.66 5.20
CA ALA A 206 0.96 6.30 6.50
C ALA A 206 2.11 7.30 6.77
N ASP A 207 3.34 6.94 6.42
CA ASP A 207 4.49 7.83 6.57
C ASP A 207 4.41 9.04 5.62
N ASN A 208 3.96 8.85 4.38
CA ASN A 208 3.68 9.95 3.45
C ASN A 208 2.63 10.92 3.98
N VAL A 209 1.55 10.42 4.62
CA VAL A 209 0.53 11.27 5.26
C VAL A 209 1.11 12.09 6.40
N LYS A 210 2.00 11.52 7.24
CA LYS A 210 2.70 12.25 8.31
C LYS A 210 3.58 13.37 7.76
N VAL A 211 4.35 13.08 6.71
CA VAL A 211 5.21 14.08 6.04
C VAL A 211 4.38 15.21 5.46
N LEU A 212 3.27 14.90 4.78
CA LEU A 212 2.36 15.91 4.23
C LEU A 212 1.72 16.78 5.33
N ARG A 213 1.30 16.19 6.44
CA ARG A 213 0.75 16.91 7.59
C ARG A 213 1.79 17.87 8.17
N HIS A 214 3.00 17.40 8.43
CA HIS A 214 4.09 18.25 8.93
C HIS A 214 4.41 19.41 7.98
N ALA A 215 4.43 19.17 6.67
CA ALA A 215 4.64 20.21 5.66
C ALA A 215 3.51 21.26 5.68
N LEU A 216 2.25 20.84 5.82
CA LEU A 216 1.10 21.74 5.97
C LEU A 216 1.21 22.58 7.25
N ASP A 217 1.48 21.97 8.40
CA ASP A 217 1.63 22.68 9.67
C ASP A 217 2.75 23.74 9.59
N THR A 218 3.86 23.41 8.93
CA THR A 218 4.97 24.33 8.68
C THR A 218 4.55 25.50 7.79
N LEU A 219 3.75 25.26 6.76
CA LEU A 219 3.23 26.30 5.88
C LEU A 219 2.25 27.23 6.61
N TYR A 220 1.36 26.69 7.42
CA TYR A 220 0.44 27.49 8.23
C TYR A 220 1.19 28.39 9.21
N ALA A 221 2.16 27.84 9.95
CA ALA A 221 3.00 28.62 10.87
C ALA A 221 3.79 29.74 10.15
N ALA A 222 4.29 29.46 8.95
CA ALA A 222 4.99 30.45 8.11
C ALA A 222 4.05 31.59 7.67
N ASN A 223 2.83 31.29 7.26
CA ASN A 223 1.84 32.28 6.87
C ASN A 223 1.40 33.16 8.05
N GLU A 224 1.16 32.56 9.23
CA GLU A 224 0.84 33.34 10.44
C GLU A 224 1.97 34.29 10.82
N LEU A 225 3.22 33.82 10.75
CA LEU A 225 4.39 34.66 11.00
C LEU A 225 4.49 35.81 10.00
N GLU A 226 4.27 35.56 8.72
CA GLU A 226 4.28 36.58 7.67
C GLU A 226 3.23 37.68 7.93
N GLU A 227 1.99 37.31 8.25
CA GLU A 227 0.94 38.26 8.56
C GLU A 227 1.22 39.05 9.85
N HIS A 228 1.76 38.40 10.87
CA HIS A 228 2.20 39.08 12.09
C HIS A 228 3.30 40.11 11.81
N LEU A 229 4.31 39.75 11.01
CA LEU A 229 5.42 40.64 10.63
C LEU A 229 4.90 41.81 9.77
N LYS A 230 4.01 41.59 8.81
CA LYS A 230 3.36 42.66 8.05
C LYS A 230 2.60 43.65 8.96
N GLY A 231 1.88 43.13 9.98
CA GLY A 231 1.22 43.94 10.97
C GLY A 231 2.20 44.83 11.76
N LYS A 232 3.30 44.25 12.22
CA LYS A 232 4.37 44.99 12.95
C LYS A 232 5.03 46.06 12.08
N ILE A 233 5.32 45.79 10.82
CA ILE A 233 5.87 46.78 9.87
C ILE A 233 4.91 47.97 9.74
N LYS A 234 3.60 47.72 9.55
CA LYS A 234 2.59 48.79 9.44
C LYS A 234 2.54 49.62 10.71
N GLU A 235 2.59 49.00 11.89
CA GLU A 235 2.58 49.66 13.17
C GLU A 235 3.84 50.57 13.34
N TYR A 236 5.04 50.02 13.08
CA TYR A 236 6.29 50.78 13.15
C TYR A 236 6.32 51.95 12.16
N ALA A 237 5.83 51.75 10.92
CA ALA A 237 5.70 52.82 9.95
C ALA A 237 4.74 53.94 10.39
N ARG A 238 3.66 53.61 11.11
CA ARG A 238 2.74 54.59 11.70
C ARG A 238 3.44 55.40 12.82
N GLN A 239 4.08 54.71 13.77
CA GLN A 239 4.80 55.32 14.87
C GLN A 239 5.94 56.25 14.39
N ALA A 240 6.69 55.83 13.37
CA ALA A 240 7.73 56.65 12.76
C ALA A 240 7.17 57.94 12.12
N ARG A 241 6.02 57.89 11.42
CA ARG A 241 5.34 59.06 10.88
C ARG A 241 4.81 60.03 11.99
N GLU A 242 4.31 59.46 13.10
CA GLU A 242 3.86 60.26 14.22
C GLU A 242 5.04 60.98 14.91
N ALA A 243 6.17 60.30 15.09
CA ALA A 243 7.39 60.90 15.60
C ALA A 243 7.94 61.99 14.66
N GLU A 244 7.90 61.77 13.35
CA GLU A 244 8.31 62.78 12.36
C GLU A 244 7.39 64.01 12.32
N ARG A 245 6.08 63.84 12.46
CA ARG A 245 5.11 64.96 12.62
C ARG A 245 5.36 65.75 13.88
N TYR A 246 5.72 65.07 14.99
CA TYR A 246 6.04 65.73 16.25
C TYR A 246 7.31 66.58 16.10
N LEU A 247 8.39 66.05 15.48
CA LEU A 247 9.62 66.78 15.21
C LEU A 247 9.39 68.05 14.36
N ARG A 248 8.46 68.00 13.38
CA ARG A 248 8.11 69.14 12.51
C ARG A 248 7.27 70.20 13.23
N ARG A 249 6.46 69.85 14.22
CA ARG A 249 5.57 70.78 14.95
C ARG A 249 6.28 71.67 15.94
N ASN A 250 7.47 71.32 16.41
CA ASN A 250 8.18 71.99 17.52
C ASN A 250 9.30 72.93 17.06
N GLU A 251 9.20 73.48 15.86
CA GLU A 251 10.28 74.35 15.30
C GLU A 251 10.16 75.82 15.72
N GLU A 252 9.00 76.25 16.23
CA GLU A 252 8.79 77.65 16.63
C GLU A 252 8.86 77.83 18.15
N LEU A 253 10.01 78.23 18.64
CA LEU A 253 10.17 78.72 20.01
C LEU A 253 9.79 80.21 20.07
N PRO A 254 9.13 80.70 21.11
CA PRO A 254 8.84 82.10 21.25
C PRO A 254 10.14 82.91 21.34
N GLU A 255 10.14 84.10 20.76
CA GLU A 255 11.29 85.02 20.81
C GLU A 255 11.71 85.31 22.28
N ALA A 256 13.00 85.19 22.59
CA ALA A 256 13.53 85.42 23.91
C ALA A 256 13.69 86.90 24.18
N THR A 257 13.03 87.40 25.24
CA THR A 257 13.18 88.75 25.77
C THR A 257 13.84 88.73 27.12
N LEU A 258 14.36 89.83 27.61
CA LEU A 258 14.95 89.96 28.93
C LEU A 258 14.01 89.54 30.07
N PHE A 259 12.71 89.64 29.85
CA PHE A 259 11.69 89.31 30.89
C PHE A 259 11.25 87.81 30.82
N ASN A 260 11.33 87.19 29.71
CA ASN A 260 10.87 85.78 29.55
C ASN A 260 12.02 84.75 29.32
N PHE A 261 13.29 85.21 29.36
CA PHE A 261 14.46 84.42 29.03
C PHE A 261 14.55 83.06 29.76
N LYS A 262 14.27 83.08 31.11
CA LYS A 262 14.27 81.84 31.90
C LYS A 262 13.17 80.86 31.43
N THR A 263 12.01 81.35 31.11
CA THR A 263 10.88 80.54 30.65
C THR A 263 11.13 79.97 29.30
N VAL A 264 11.64 80.82 28.38
CA VAL A 264 12.02 80.34 27.01
C VAL A 264 13.15 79.33 27.07
N LEU A 265 14.14 79.52 27.96
CA LEU A 265 15.23 78.55 28.15
C LEU A 265 14.75 77.20 28.66
N VAL A 266 13.78 77.18 29.58
CA VAL A 266 13.17 75.96 30.11
C VAL A 266 12.34 75.26 29.02
N GLN A 267 11.56 76.02 28.26
CA GLN A 267 10.81 75.47 27.13
C GLN A 267 11.76 74.91 26.03
N ALA A 268 12.81 75.65 25.68
CA ALA A 268 13.81 75.18 24.71
C ALA A 268 14.47 73.85 25.15
N ARG A 269 14.87 73.76 26.43
CA ARG A 269 15.44 72.51 26.95
C ARG A 269 14.44 71.38 26.90
N ARG A 270 13.20 71.58 27.21
CA ARG A 270 12.12 70.57 27.13
C ARG A 270 11.91 70.12 25.70
N VAL A 271 11.83 71.02 24.72
CA VAL A 271 11.68 70.73 23.31
C VAL A 271 12.88 69.91 22.78
N ILE A 272 14.12 70.29 23.18
CA ILE A 272 15.33 69.55 22.83
C ILE A 272 15.30 68.13 23.39
N GLU A 273 14.89 67.92 24.63
CA GLU A 273 14.78 66.57 25.23
C GLU A 273 13.71 65.75 24.57
N GLU A 274 12.54 66.30 24.24
CA GLU A 274 11.47 65.64 23.53
C GLU A 274 11.87 65.27 22.10
N GLN A 275 12.57 66.15 21.38
CA GLN A 275 13.15 65.87 20.04
C GLN A 275 14.21 64.77 20.09
N LYS A 276 15.13 64.78 21.09
CA LYS A 276 16.12 63.72 21.26
C LYS A 276 15.47 62.38 21.48
N LYS A 277 14.40 62.34 22.33
CA LYS A 277 13.65 61.16 22.61
C LYS A 277 12.94 60.62 21.37
N ALA A 278 12.28 61.50 20.59
CA ALA A 278 11.59 61.13 19.36
C ALA A 278 12.59 60.65 18.28
N LEU A 279 13.80 61.22 18.17
CA LEU A 279 14.87 60.77 17.29
C LEU A 279 15.39 59.37 17.68
N ALA A 280 15.59 59.11 18.99
CA ALA A 280 15.97 57.80 19.49
C ALA A 280 14.91 56.73 19.21
N GLU A 281 13.63 57.04 19.43
CA GLU A 281 12.52 56.15 19.09
C GLU A 281 12.47 55.86 17.59
N LYS A 282 12.62 56.87 16.73
CA LYS A 282 12.68 56.72 15.26
C LYS A 282 13.81 55.76 14.82
N ALA A 283 15.01 55.96 15.38
CA ALA A 283 16.17 55.12 15.06
C ALA A 283 15.97 53.64 15.45
N ILE A 284 15.37 53.39 16.61
CA ILE A 284 14.99 52.01 17.06
C ILE A 284 13.96 51.39 16.12
N LEU A 285 12.97 52.15 15.67
CA LEU A 285 11.90 51.69 14.78
C LEU A 285 12.45 51.36 13.37
N GLU A 286 13.36 52.21 12.85
CA GLU A 286 14.06 51.97 11.56
C GLU A 286 14.91 50.72 11.64
N GLY A 287 15.70 50.51 12.69
CA GLY A 287 16.49 49.30 12.88
C GLY A 287 15.64 48.03 13.01
N ARG A 288 14.51 48.11 13.72
CA ARG A 288 13.56 46.99 13.79
C ARG A 288 12.95 46.66 12.42
N LYS A 289 12.63 47.65 11.59
CA LYS A 289 12.10 47.50 10.27
C LYS A 289 13.12 46.80 9.37
N GLU A 290 14.39 47.21 9.39
CA GLU A 290 15.48 46.57 8.61
C GLU A 290 15.65 45.08 8.94
N ILE A 291 15.59 44.74 10.26
CA ILE A 291 15.67 43.34 10.71
C ILE A 291 14.51 42.51 10.12
N VAL A 292 13.29 43.02 10.18
CA VAL A 292 12.08 42.33 9.71
C VAL A 292 12.13 42.17 8.18
N ASP A 293 12.54 43.22 7.45
CA ASP A 293 12.69 43.17 5.99
C ASP A 293 13.77 42.14 5.58
N GLY A 294 14.86 42.06 6.35
CA GLY A 294 15.90 41.04 6.18
C GLY A 294 15.38 39.61 6.34
N LEU A 295 14.63 39.34 7.40
CA LEU A 295 14.02 38.01 7.65
C LEU A 295 13.02 37.62 6.55
N LEU A 296 12.20 38.56 6.10
CA LEU A 296 11.28 38.32 4.98
C LEU A 296 12.02 38.04 3.65
N ALA A 297 13.11 38.75 3.39
CA ALA A 297 13.93 38.52 2.20
C ALA A 297 14.61 37.14 2.21
N GLU A 298 15.09 36.69 3.37
CA GLU A 298 15.66 35.35 3.55
C GLU A 298 14.60 34.27 3.33
N ARG A 299 13.44 34.40 3.95
CA ARG A 299 12.33 33.45 3.80
C ARG A 299 11.83 33.35 2.35
N ASN A 300 11.74 34.46 1.63
CA ASN A 300 11.39 34.46 0.23
C ASN A 300 12.43 33.76 -0.65
N ARG A 301 13.72 33.82 -0.29
CA ARG A 301 14.78 33.06 -0.97
C ARG A 301 14.60 31.56 -0.78
N GLU A 302 14.35 31.11 0.44
CA GLU A 302 14.07 29.69 0.75
C GLU A 302 12.86 29.16 -0.02
N LEU A 303 11.75 29.89 -0.03
CA LEU A 303 10.56 29.50 -0.77
C LEU A 303 10.78 29.37 -2.27
N LYS A 304 11.57 30.29 -2.87
CA LYS A 304 11.98 30.20 -4.28
C LYS A 304 12.83 28.97 -4.56
N GLU A 305 13.70 28.59 -3.65
CA GLU A 305 14.54 27.39 -3.78
C GLU A 305 13.72 26.10 -3.70
N GLN A 306 12.78 26.04 -2.75
CA GLN A 306 11.84 24.93 -2.65
C GLN A 306 10.97 24.80 -3.90
N ALA A 307 10.46 25.88 -4.45
CA ALA A 307 9.70 25.88 -5.71
C ALA A 307 10.54 25.31 -6.87
N ARG A 308 11.80 25.72 -7.01
CA ARG A 308 12.72 25.17 -8.01
C ARG A 308 13.00 23.68 -7.84
N ARG A 309 13.03 23.19 -6.59
CA ARG A 309 13.18 21.76 -6.29
C ARG A 309 11.95 20.97 -6.71
N ILE A 310 10.75 21.50 -6.42
CA ILE A 310 9.48 20.89 -6.82
C ILE A 310 9.37 20.80 -8.36
N ASP A 311 9.77 21.84 -9.08
CA ASP A 311 9.75 21.84 -10.55
C ASP A 311 10.76 20.85 -11.16
N ARG A 312 11.90 20.62 -10.51
CA ARG A 312 12.84 19.55 -10.92
C ARG A 312 12.21 18.18 -10.75
N LEU A 313 11.66 17.89 -9.56
CA LEU A 313 11.02 16.61 -9.28
C LEU A 313 9.82 16.32 -10.20
N ARG A 314 9.06 17.34 -10.57
CA ARG A 314 7.97 17.21 -11.57
C ARG A 314 8.52 16.79 -12.94
N ARG A 315 9.60 17.37 -13.39
CA ARG A 315 10.24 17.01 -14.67
C ARG A 315 10.77 15.58 -14.66
N GLU A 316 11.45 15.17 -13.59
CA GLU A 316 11.92 13.79 -13.40
C GLU A 316 10.77 12.78 -13.40
N LEU A 317 9.66 13.11 -12.75
CA LEU A 317 8.46 12.28 -12.75
C LEU A 317 7.85 12.10 -14.15
N GLU A 318 7.78 13.17 -14.94
CA GLU A 318 7.29 13.10 -16.32
C GLU A 318 8.23 12.28 -17.23
N GLU A 319 9.52 12.37 -17.02
CA GLU A 319 10.51 11.59 -17.75
C GLU A 319 10.43 10.09 -17.41
N LEU A 320 10.28 9.75 -16.12
CA LEU A 320 10.05 8.37 -15.68
C LEU A 320 8.72 7.80 -16.22
N LYS A 321 7.67 8.59 -16.30
CA LYS A 321 6.41 8.16 -16.95
C LYS A 321 6.61 7.85 -18.42
N LYS A 322 7.36 8.68 -19.12
CA LYS A 322 7.68 8.49 -20.54
C LYS A 322 8.50 7.22 -20.79
N GLN A 323 9.53 6.99 -19.97
CA GLN A 323 10.32 5.75 -20.01
C GLN A 323 9.47 4.52 -19.71
N LYS A 324 8.55 4.61 -18.75
CA LYS A 324 7.60 3.53 -18.45
C LYS A 324 6.70 3.21 -19.64
N ASP A 325 6.15 4.23 -20.31
CA ASP A 325 5.29 4.06 -21.48
C ASP A 325 6.06 3.46 -22.67
N GLU A 326 7.33 3.83 -22.85
CA GLU A 326 8.23 3.25 -23.87
C GLU A 326 8.52 1.77 -23.57
N THR A 327 8.91 1.44 -22.33
CA THR A 327 9.13 0.04 -21.94
C THR A 327 7.86 -0.81 -22.03
N GLU A 328 6.68 -0.24 -21.78
CA GLU A 328 5.41 -0.94 -22.01
C GLU A 328 5.14 -1.18 -23.51
N LYS A 329 5.48 -0.25 -24.39
CA LYS A 329 5.37 -0.42 -25.85
C LYS A 329 6.32 -1.51 -26.35
N GLU A 330 7.57 -1.48 -25.91
CA GLU A 330 8.55 -2.53 -26.25
C GLU A 330 8.11 -3.91 -25.77
N SER A 331 7.60 -4.00 -24.52
CA SER A 331 7.06 -5.25 -23.98
C SER A 331 5.86 -5.77 -24.80
N ARG A 332 4.99 -4.88 -25.31
CA ARG A 332 3.87 -5.26 -26.19
C ARG A 332 4.36 -5.76 -27.55
N THR A 333 5.39 -5.12 -28.10
CA THR A 333 5.99 -5.53 -29.38
C THR A 333 6.66 -6.90 -29.24
N LEU A 334 7.42 -7.11 -28.17
CA LEU A 334 8.06 -8.40 -27.86
C LEU A 334 7.02 -9.52 -27.67
N LYS A 335 5.90 -9.22 -27.00
CA LYS A 335 4.80 -10.20 -26.83
C LYS A 335 4.17 -10.60 -28.16
N ARG A 336 3.91 -9.63 -29.07
CA ARG A 336 3.39 -9.93 -30.41
C ARG A 336 4.35 -10.79 -31.23
N PHE A 337 5.66 -10.55 -31.08
CA PHE A 337 6.70 -11.35 -31.72
C PHE A 337 6.71 -12.80 -31.18
N LEU A 338 6.61 -12.96 -29.85
CA LEU A 338 6.58 -14.27 -29.18
C LEU A 338 5.27 -15.07 -29.40
N GLU A 339 4.20 -14.42 -29.84
CA GLU A 339 2.95 -15.10 -30.22
C GLU A 339 3.02 -15.77 -31.60
N GLN A 340 4.10 -15.55 -32.38
CA GLN A 340 4.33 -16.23 -33.65
C GLN A 340 4.77 -17.69 -33.39
N PRO A 341 4.18 -18.68 -34.05
CA PRO A 341 4.39 -20.13 -33.75
C PRO A 341 5.84 -20.58 -33.82
N ASP A 342 6.64 -19.98 -34.69
CA ASP A 342 8.02 -20.36 -34.96
C ASP A 342 9.07 -19.66 -34.05
N GLU A 343 8.71 -18.57 -33.40
CA GLU A 343 9.64 -17.76 -32.59
C GLU A 343 9.61 -18.12 -31.10
N LYS A 344 8.50 -18.64 -30.61
CA LYS A 344 8.33 -19.01 -29.20
C LYS A 344 9.36 -20.04 -28.71
N PRO A 345 9.63 -21.15 -29.44
CA PRO A 345 10.64 -22.12 -29.02
C PRO A 345 12.06 -21.55 -29.00
N ARG A 346 12.39 -20.68 -29.98
CA ARG A 346 13.69 -20.00 -30.03
C ARG A 346 13.92 -19.07 -28.88
N PHE A 347 12.88 -18.37 -28.46
CA PHE A 347 12.95 -17.46 -27.31
C PHE A 347 13.03 -18.23 -25.98
N GLU A 348 12.31 -19.31 -25.81
CA GLU A 348 12.41 -20.19 -24.64
C GLU A 348 13.83 -20.77 -24.50
N GLN A 349 14.45 -21.17 -25.61
CA GLN A 349 15.86 -21.60 -25.63
C GLN A 349 16.81 -20.47 -25.27
N PHE A 350 16.65 -19.27 -25.82
CA PHE A 350 17.45 -18.09 -25.49
C PHE A 350 17.35 -17.70 -24.01
N LEU A 351 16.15 -17.78 -23.42
CA LEU A 351 15.95 -17.52 -21.99
C LEU A 351 16.63 -18.57 -21.11
N ALA A 352 16.58 -19.84 -21.51
CA ALA A 352 17.24 -20.92 -20.82
C ALA A 352 18.77 -20.74 -20.84
N ASP A 353 19.34 -20.41 -21.99
CA ASP A 353 20.77 -20.17 -22.18
C ASP A 353 21.23 -18.95 -21.34
N LYS A 354 20.44 -17.88 -21.30
CA LYS A 354 20.73 -16.68 -20.51
C LYS A 354 20.66 -16.92 -19.00
N GLN A 355 19.68 -17.70 -18.54
CA GLN A 355 19.60 -18.10 -17.12
C GLN A 355 20.77 -19.00 -16.70
N GLU A 356 21.28 -19.81 -17.62
CA GLU A 356 22.46 -20.65 -17.35
C GLU A 356 23.74 -19.81 -17.31
N GLU A 357 23.86 -18.80 -18.17
CA GLU A 357 24.96 -17.84 -18.15
C GLU A 357 24.98 -17.00 -16.86
N GLU A 358 23.83 -16.50 -16.42
CA GLU A 358 23.69 -15.79 -15.14
C GLU A 358 24.04 -16.69 -13.94
N ARG A 359 23.61 -17.93 -13.93
CA ARG A 359 23.98 -18.91 -12.91
C ARG A 359 25.48 -19.19 -12.86
N ARG A 360 26.14 -19.30 -14.03
CA ARG A 360 27.61 -19.45 -14.11
C ARG A 360 28.32 -18.23 -13.58
N ALA A 361 27.88 -17.03 -13.96
CA ALA A 361 28.43 -15.76 -13.49
C ALA A 361 28.25 -15.59 -11.95
N GLU A 362 27.13 -16.02 -11.40
CA GLU A 362 26.86 -15.98 -9.96
C GLU A 362 27.72 -16.99 -9.17
N MET A 363 27.90 -18.18 -9.72
CA MET A 363 28.80 -19.20 -9.16
C MET A 363 30.26 -18.77 -9.21
N GLU A 364 30.70 -18.10 -10.29
CA GLU A 364 32.05 -17.50 -10.36
C GLU A 364 32.25 -16.35 -9.35
N ARG A 365 31.24 -15.53 -9.13
CA ARG A 365 31.25 -14.49 -8.09
C ARG A 365 31.36 -15.09 -6.68
N GLN A 366 30.62 -16.13 -6.39
CA GLN A 366 30.69 -16.84 -5.11
C GLN A 366 32.04 -17.52 -4.91
N ASN A 367 32.61 -18.14 -5.95
CA ASN A 367 33.94 -18.77 -5.90
C ASN A 367 35.06 -17.73 -5.69
N ARG A 368 34.97 -16.53 -6.26
CA ARG A 368 35.91 -15.42 -6.01
C ARG A 368 35.80 -14.90 -4.57
N LEU A 369 34.60 -14.85 -4.00
CA LEU A 369 34.38 -14.43 -2.62
C LEU A 369 34.90 -15.48 -1.59
N THR A 370 34.83 -16.76 -1.91
CA THR A 370 35.34 -17.84 -1.06
C THR A 370 36.85 -18.04 -1.16
N SER A 371 37.48 -17.69 -2.31
CA SER A 371 38.93 -17.77 -2.51
C SER A 371 39.70 -16.61 -1.87
N HIS A 372 39.02 -15.56 -1.34
CA HIS A 372 39.61 -14.41 -0.66
C HIS A 372 39.44 -14.44 0.87
N LYS A 373 39.33 -15.64 1.48
CA LYS A 373 39.56 -15.73 2.93
C LYS A 373 41.06 -15.68 3.20
N PRO A 374 41.58 -14.70 3.94
CA PRO A 374 42.99 -14.69 4.33
C PRO A 374 43.26 -15.89 5.24
N ALA A 375 44.34 -16.61 4.97
CA ALA A 375 44.84 -17.65 5.80
C ALA A 375 45.08 -17.10 7.22
N SER A 376 44.43 -17.67 8.23
CA SER A 376 44.70 -17.36 9.63
C SER A 376 46.15 -17.77 9.94
N SER A 377 46.98 -16.79 10.24
CA SER A 377 48.29 -17.00 10.85
C SER A 377 48.16 -17.81 12.14
N ARG A 378 48.62 -19.03 12.10
CA ARG A 378 49.11 -19.73 13.31
C ARG A 378 50.51 -19.19 13.55
N ASP A 379 50.71 -18.69 14.72
CA ASP A 379 51.91 -18.76 15.55
C ASP A 379 51.78 -17.66 16.61
N ASP A 380 51.57 -18.08 17.85
CA ASP A 380 52.31 -17.58 18.97
C ASP A 380 52.15 -18.50 20.17
N ASP A 381 53.25 -19.22 20.47
CA ASP A 381 53.50 -19.92 21.71
C ASP A 381 53.64 -18.89 22.86
N GLY A 382 52.79 -18.98 23.86
CA GLY A 382 52.90 -18.26 25.13
C GLY A 382 52.93 -19.25 26.31
N PRO A 383 53.76 -19.04 27.33
CA PRO A 383 54.17 -20.07 28.26
C PRO A 383 53.13 -20.35 29.37
N SER A 384 53.11 -21.61 29.77
CA SER A 384 52.39 -22.16 30.90
C SER A 384 52.78 -21.50 32.23
N PHE A 385 51.79 -21.09 33.04
CA PHE A 385 51.94 -20.89 34.48
C PHE A 385 50.97 -21.78 35.22
N SER A 386 51.48 -22.71 35.99
CA SER A 386 50.77 -23.52 36.98
C SER A 386 50.60 -22.76 38.29
N PRO A 387 49.51 -23.02 39.05
CA PRO A 387 49.25 -22.36 40.31
C PRO A 387 49.86 -23.10 41.49
N ARG A 388 50.23 -22.32 42.45
CA ARG A 388 50.24 -22.74 43.86
C ARG A 388 49.14 -22.01 44.58
#